data_2cf7df585ec70c21d030c823536cbfe8
#
_entry.id   2cf7df585ec70c21d030c823536cbfe8
#
_cell.length_a   1.000
_cell.length_b   1.000
_cell.length_c   1.000
_cell.angle_alpha   90.00
_cell.angle_beta   90.00
_cell.angle_gamma   90.00
#
_symmetry.space_group_name_H-M   'P 1'
#
loop_
_entity.id
_entity.type
_entity.pdbx_description
1 polymer ?
#
loop_
_entity_poly.entity_id
_entity_poly.type
_entity_poly.pdbx_seq_one_letter_code
_entity_poly.pdbx_strand_id
1 'polypeptide(L)'
;MQVAVGTFNLNNLFSRFDFRADVSTASASTVKVEERTSFSFDDPSGFKLRTYLGKLVRGKLATERALIAARIKRMDLDVLAVQEVEDIDTLRQFARDDLGGLYPHVVLIEGNDPRLIDIGLLSKLPLGGVTSWQHVPDPLNPGQAVFSRDLLQVEILSPSRRERLFTLFNNHLKSHFVPFNAPDPEAERKRANDLRERQSQVAAAIIAAETRPNSRFLVVGDMNDPPDSPFLEPLAGATELKLVFGLAQPQETRPVPGDPPPPSSAWTERFKPTGMPPVYTLMDQVWLSPALAAKQTGAFIERRSKVSGDGSDHDPAWVTLDL
;
A
#
# COMPACT_ATOMS: atom_id res chain seq x y z
N MET A 1 -22.63 15.06 3.40
CA MET A 1 -22.38 13.78 4.10
C MET A 1 -20.89 13.71 4.39
N GLN A 2 -20.49 13.57 5.66
CA GLN A 2 -19.07 13.43 5.97
C GLN A 2 -18.58 12.03 5.60
N VAL A 3 -17.44 11.95 4.92
CA VAL A 3 -16.79 10.70 4.50
C VAL A 3 -15.31 10.77 4.85
N ALA A 4 -14.80 9.74 5.52
CA ALA A 4 -13.39 9.60 5.88
C ALA A 4 -12.71 8.60 4.94
N VAL A 5 -11.64 9.04 4.24
CA VAL A 5 -10.93 8.23 3.24
C VAL A 5 -9.44 8.29 3.49
N GLY A 6 -8.77 7.14 3.47
CA GLY A 6 -7.32 7.11 3.72
C GLY A 6 -6.57 5.98 3.05
N THR A 7 -5.30 5.92 3.37
CA THR A 7 -4.34 4.91 2.89
C THR A 7 -3.49 4.35 4.01
N PHE A 8 -3.15 3.07 3.94
CA PHE A 8 -2.29 2.39 4.90
C PHE A 8 -1.50 1.25 4.24
N ASN A 9 -0.20 1.37 4.17
CA ASN A 9 0.67 0.25 3.84
C ASN A 9 0.72 -0.71 5.04
N LEU A 10 0.26 -1.97 4.84
CA LEU A 10 0.11 -2.97 5.90
C LEU A 10 1.40 -3.74 6.19
N ASN A 11 2.50 -3.38 5.52
CA ASN A 11 3.82 -3.99 5.68
C ASN A 11 3.75 -5.52 5.62
N ASN A 12 3.54 -6.05 4.42
CA ASN A 12 3.46 -7.49 4.15
C ASN A 12 2.38 -8.23 4.95
N LEU A 13 1.11 -7.86 4.74
CA LEU A 13 -0.02 -8.65 5.24
C LEU A 13 -0.11 -9.98 4.48
N PHE A 14 0.68 -10.96 4.93
CA PHE A 14 0.80 -12.28 4.34
C PHE A 14 0.17 -13.36 5.21
N SER A 15 -0.41 -14.38 4.57
CA SER A 15 -0.94 -15.58 5.20
C SER A 15 -0.06 -16.82 5.00
N ARG A 16 1.13 -16.68 4.43
CA ARG A 16 2.07 -17.76 4.11
C ARG A 16 3.11 -17.99 5.22
N PHE A 17 3.73 -19.19 5.23
CA PHE A 17 4.82 -19.53 6.14
C PHE A 17 6.20 -19.38 5.49
N ASP A 18 7.21 -18.98 6.28
CA ASP A 18 8.61 -19.03 5.89
C ASP A 18 9.18 -20.41 6.22
N PHE A 19 9.56 -21.18 5.21
CA PHE A 19 10.33 -22.40 5.38
C PHE A 19 11.80 -22.12 5.09
N ARG A 20 12.63 -22.07 6.12
CA ARG A 20 14.06 -22.29 5.98
C ARG A 20 14.34 -23.76 6.16
N ALA A 21 14.53 -24.48 5.05
CA ALA A 21 15.15 -25.80 5.09
C ALA A 21 16.67 -25.59 5.09
N ASP A 22 17.33 -25.76 6.22
CA ASP A 22 18.77 -25.99 6.26
C ASP A 22 19.01 -27.42 5.77
N VAL A 23 19.22 -27.56 4.46
CA VAL A 23 19.72 -28.81 3.90
C VAL A 23 21.21 -28.86 4.20
N SER A 24 21.60 -29.50 5.28
CA SER A 24 22.99 -29.91 5.48
C SER A 24 23.31 -30.94 4.40
N THR A 25 24.12 -30.57 3.42
CA THR A 25 24.67 -31.48 2.43
C THR A 25 25.53 -32.52 3.14
N ALA A 26 24.95 -33.69 3.43
CA ALA A 26 25.73 -34.86 3.69
C ALA A 26 26.50 -35.20 2.41
N SER A 27 27.80 -35.42 2.54
CA SER A 27 28.75 -35.68 1.47
C SER A 27 28.22 -36.70 0.46
N ALA A 28 28.42 -36.40 -0.83
CA ALA A 28 28.05 -37.23 -1.97
C ALA A 28 28.54 -38.66 -1.85
N SER A 29 27.64 -39.58 -1.53
CA SER A 29 27.73 -40.95 -1.98
C SER A 29 26.49 -41.24 -2.81
N THR A 30 26.69 -41.93 -3.92
CA THR A 30 25.79 -42.21 -5.03
C THR A 30 24.56 -43.03 -4.67
N VAL A 31 23.72 -42.54 -3.78
CA VAL A 31 22.40 -43.11 -3.52
C VAL A 31 21.36 -42.02 -3.83
N LYS A 32 20.48 -42.29 -4.81
CA LYS A 32 19.28 -41.46 -4.99
C LYS A 32 18.41 -41.61 -3.74
N VAL A 33 18.56 -40.67 -2.81
CA VAL A 33 17.64 -40.54 -1.70
C VAL A 33 16.49 -39.68 -2.20
N GLU A 34 15.29 -40.23 -2.34
CA GLU A 34 14.08 -39.44 -2.43
C GLU A 34 13.83 -38.84 -1.04
N GLU A 35 14.28 -37.62 -0.83
CA GLU A 35 13.95 -36.89 0.38
C GLU A 35 12.49 -36.45 0.33
N ARG A 36 11.63 -37.13 1.09
CA ARG A 36 10.28 -36.69 1.40
C ARG A 36 10.33 -35.89 2.67
N THR A 37 10.16 -34.57 2.52
CA THR A 37 9.96 -33.69 3.67
C THR A 37 8.47 -33.62 3.97
N SER A 38 8.04 -34.09 5.14
CA SER A 38 6.67 -33.94 5.60
C SER A 38 6.60 -32.85 6.66
N PHE A 39 5.61 -31.96 6.57
CA PHE A 39 5.36 -30.90 7.53
C PHE A 39 4.06 -31.20 8.27
N SER A 40 4.09 -31.03 9.59
CA SER A 40 2.91 -31.05 10.43
C SER A 40 2.63 -29.64 10.92
N PHE A 41 1.39 -29.20 10.80
CA PHE A 41 0.95 -27.88 11.26
C PHE A 41 -0.07 -28.06 12.37
N ASP A 42 0.10 -27.30 13.45
CA ASP A 42 -0.83 -27.30 14.57
C ASP A 42 -2.18 -26.67 14.18
N ASP A 43 -2.18 -25.71 13.25
CA ASP A 43 -3.36 -25.09 12.68
C ASP A 43 -3.30 -25.09 11.14
N PRO A 44 -3.92 -26.07 10.47
CA PRO A 44 -3.95 -26.14 9.01
C PRO A 44 -4.71 -24.98 8.34
N SER A 45 -5.60 -24.30 9.05
CA SER A 45 -6.36 -23.18 8.49
C SER A 45 -5.56 -21.88 8.42
N GLY A 46 -4.43 -21.81 9.13
CA GLY A 46 -3.57 -20.64 9.21
C GLY A 46 -2.58 -20.47 8.07
N PHE A 47 -2.60 -21.33 7.03
CA PHE A 47 -1.65 -21.22 5.94
C PHE A 47 -2.26 -21.54 4.56
N LYS A 48 -1.64 -20.96 3.52
CA LYS A 48 -1.88 -21.29 2.12
C LYS A 48 -0.61 -21.82 1.47
N LEU A 49 -0.70 -22.93 0.76
CA LEU A 49 0.40 -23.45 -0.03
C LEU A 49 0.35 -22.85 -1.44
N ARG A 50 1.30 -21.95 -1.76
CA ARG A 50 1.48 -21.44 -3.10
C ARG A 50 2.63 -22.15 -3.79
N THR A 51 2.32 -23.22 -4.53
CA THR A 51 3.30 -24.13 -5.13
C THR A 51 3.99 -23.53 -6.35
N TYR A 52 3.39 -22.57 -7.05
CA TYR A 52 3.92 -22.05 -8.31
C TYR A 52 5.12 -21.10 -8.17
N LEU A 53 5.41 -20.58 -6.98
CA LEU A 53 6.55 -19.72 -6.72
C LEU A 53 7.71 -20.39 -5.98
N GLY A 54 7.56 -21.64 -5.56
CA GLY A 54 8.62 -22.40 -4.89
C GLY A 54 9.12 -21.81 -3.57
N LYS A 55 8.40 -20.81 -3.01
CA LYS A 55 8.76 -20.16 -1.74
C LYS A 55 7.59 -20.21 -0.78
N LEU A 56 7.85 -20.72 0.42
CA LEU A 56 6.99 -20.55 1.56
C LEU A 56 7.56 -19.39 2.39
N VAL A 57 6.81 -18.30 2.51
CA VAL A 57 7.22 -17.13 3.29
C VAL A 57 6.33 -17.06 4.52
N ARG A 58 6.91 -16.74 5.67
CA ARG A 58 6.17 -16.61 6.92
C ARG A 58 5.07 -15.54 6.77
N GLY A 59 3.87 -15.89 7.19
CA GLY A 59 2.78 -14.94 7.32
C GLY A 59 3.05 -13.91 8.41
N LYS A 60 2.32 -12.80 8.38
CA LYS A 60 2.37 -11.78 9.43
C LYS A 60 1.88 -12.38 10.76
N LEU A 61 2.60 -12.14 11.84
CA LEU A 61 2.24 -12.67 13.16
C LEU A 61 0.85 -12.19 13.60
N ALA A 62 0.11 -13.04 14.31
CA ALA A 62 -1.19 -12.68 14.85
C ALA A 62 -1.15 -11.42 15.74
N THR A 63 -0.06 -11.23 16.51
CA THR A 63 0.16 -10.04 17.32
C THR A 63 0.34 -8.77 16.49
N GLU A 64 1.03 -8.85 15.36
CA GLU A 64 1.21 -7.73 14.43
C GLU A 64 -0.09 -7.41 13.69
N ARG A 65 -0.83 -8.44 13.23
CA ARG A 65 -2.17 -8.25 12.65
C ARG A 65 -3.13 -7.57 13.62
N ALA A 66 -3.11 -8.00 14.89
CA ALA A 66 -3.95 -7.39 15.94
C ALA A 66 -3.61 -5.91 16.16
N LEU A 67 -2.33 -5.52 16.10
CA LEU A 67 -1.92 -4.11 16.20
C LEU A 67 -2.41 -3.28 15.00
N ILE A 68 -2.26 -3.80 13.78
CA ILE A 68 -2.79 -3.15 12.56
C ILE A 68 -4.30 -3.02 12.66
N ALA A 69 -5.01 -4.10 13.03
CA ALA A 69 -6.45 -4.09 13.18
C ALA A 69 -6.94 -3.07 14.22
N ALA A 70 -6.24 -2.95 15.34
CA ALA A 70 -6.56 -1.96 16.37
C ALA A 70 -6.39 -0.51 15.84
N ARG A 71 -5.38 -0.25 15.01
CA ARG A 71 -5.18 1.06 14.35
C ARG A 71 -6.32 1.35 13.38
N ILE A 72 -6.67 0.41 12.50
CA ILE A 72 -7.77 0.55 11.54
C ILE A 72 -9.11 0.78 12.24
N LYS A 73 -9.43 0.00 13.28
CA LYS A 73 -10.66 0.18 14.08
C LYS A 73 -10.71 1.55 14.77
N ARG A 74 -9.58 2.07 15.23
CA ARG A 74 -9.50 3.39 15.88
C ARG A 74 -9.70 4.54 14.89
N MET A 75 -9.18 4.42 13.68
CA MET A 75 -9.40 5.40 12.61
C MET A 75 -10.87 5.41 12.13
N ASP A 76 -11.50 4.25 12.10
CA ASP A 76 -12.91 4.05 11.74
C ASP A 76 -13.31 4.65 10.37
N LEU A 77 -12.41 4.61 9.40
CA LEU A 77 -12.61 5.22 8.08
C LEU A 77 -13.77 4.57 7.31
N ASP A 78 -14.40 5.34 6.44
CA ASP A 78 -15.41 4.82 5.52
C ASP A 78 -14.80 4.06 4.35
N VAL A 79 -13.64 4.52 3.88
CA VAL A 79 -12.88 3.90 2.78
C VAL A 79 -11.40 3.89 3.13
N LEU A 80 -10.78 2.73 3.07
CA LEU A 80 -9.35 2.53 3.34
C LEU A 80 -8.68 1.80 2.18
N ALA A 81 -7.82 2.51 1.46
CA ALA A 81 -6.88 1.91 0.51
C ALA A 81 -5.74 1.24 1.27
N VAL A 82 -5.37 0.04 0.87
CA VAL A 82 -4.31 -0.74 1.53
C VAL A 82 -3.26 -1.18 0.52
N GLN A 83 -2.01 -1.28 0.97
CA GLN A 83 -0.86 -1.75 0.20
C GLN A 83 -0.17 -2.88 0.96
N GLU A 84 0.64 -3.65 0.23
CA GLU A 84 1.39 -4.80 0.73
C GLU A 84 0.51 -5.91 1.32
N VAL A 85 -0.50 -6.29 0.56
CA VAL A 85 -1.38 -7.42 0.86
C VAL A 85 -1.09 -8.57 -0.10
N GLU A 86 -1.08 -9.80 0.39
CA GLU A 86 -0.74 -10.97 -0.42
C GLU A 86 -1.75 -11.26 -1.53
N ASP A 87 -3.04 -11.31 -1.19
CA ASP A 87 -4.13 -11.65 -2.09
C ASP A 87 -5.50 -11.27 -1.51
N ILE A 88 -6.54 -11.44 -2.33
CA ILE A 88 -7.92 -11.10 -1.96
C ILE A 88 -8.44 -11.95 -0.78
N ASP A 89 -8.04 -13.22 -0.68
CA ASP A 89 -8.51 -14.09 0.39
C ASP A 89 -7.89 -13.70 1.73
N THR A 90 -6.59 -13.35 1.72
CA THR A 90 -5.89 -12.81 2.90
C THR A 90 -6.56 -11.53 3.38
N LEU A 91 -6.88 -10.60 2.46
CA LEU A 91 -7.56 -9.34 2.81
C LEU A 91 -8.97 -9.59 3.35
N ARG A 92 -9.74 -10.49 2.74
CA ARG A 92 -11.08 -10.88 3.20
C ARG A 92 -11.05 -11.56 4.56
N GLN A 93 -10.09 -12.46 4.78
CA GLN A 93 -9.90 -13.10 6.08
C GLN A 93 -9.58 -12.07 7.15
N PHE A 94 -8.63 -11.17 6.90
CA PHE A 94 -8.28 -10.08 7.81
C PHE A 94 -9.49 -9.17 8.11
N ALA A 95 -10.25 -8.78 7.08
CA ALA A 95 -11.45 -7.95 7.24
C ALA A 95 -12.52 -8.63 8.10
N ARG A 96 -12.73 -9.95 7.94
CA ARG A 96 -13.70 -10.71 8.72
C ARG A 96 -13.21 -10.99 10.14
N ASP A 97 -12.01 -11.55 10.29
CA ASP A 97 -11.54 -12.14 11.54
C ASP A 97 -10.88 -11.10 12.45
N ASP A 98 -10.01 -10.27 11.91
CA ASP A 98 -9.28 -9.26 12.69
C ASP A 98 -10.07 -7.92 12.81
N LEU A 99 -10.78 -7.50 11.75
CA LEU A 99 -11.59 -6.26 11.78
C LEU A 99 -13.04 -6.49 12.22
N GLY A 100 -13.48 -7.74 12.36
CA GLY A 100 -14.85 -8.07 12.83
C GLY A 100 -15.94 -7.70 11.84
N GLY A 101 -15.64 -7.71 10.54
CA GLY A 101 -16.59 -7.40 9.47
C GLY A 101 -16.93 -5.90 9.33
N LEU A 102 -16.10 -5.01 9.88
CA LEU A 102 -16.27 -3.56 9.79
C LEU A 102 -16.42 -3.06 8.33
N TYR A 103 -15.76 -3.74 7.39
CA TYR A 103 -15.77 -3.41 5.97
C TYR A 103 -16.47 -4.51 5.15
N PRO A 104 -17.75 -4.34 4.79
CA PRO A 104 -18.49 -5.32 3.99
C PRO A 104 -18.02 -5.42 2.55
N HIS A 105 -17.32 -4.40 2.03
CA HIS A 105 -16.83 -4.36 0.67
C HIS A 105 -15.30 -4.44 0.67
N VAL A 106 -14.79 -5.50 0.04
CA VAL A 106 -13.34 -5.80 -0.03
C VAL A 106 -12.97 -6.07 -1.48
N VAL A 107 -11.98 -5.33 -1.98
CA VAL A 107 -11.46 -5.47 -3.35
C VAL A 107 -9.94 -5.61 -3.30
N LEU A 108 -9.42 -6.52 -4.08
CA LEU A 108 -8.02 -6.64 -4.45
C LEU A 108 -7.96 -7.41 -5.76
N ILE A 109 -7.16 -6.96 -6.69
CA ILE A 109 -6.82 -7.68 -7.93
C ILE A 109 -5.32 -7.93 -7.86
N GLU A 110 -4.90 -9.20 -8.00
CA GLU A 110 -3.49 -9.57 -7.93
C GLU A 110 -2.70 -8.90 -9.05
N GLY A 111 -1.64 -8.20 -8.70
CA GLY A 111 -0.79 -7.45 -9.62
C GLY A 111 0.39 -8.27 -10.15
N ASN A 112 1.41 -7.57 -10.64
CA ASN A 112 2.56 -8.18 -11.33
C ASN A 112 3.78 -8.38 -10.44
N ASP A 113 3.73 -8.00 -9.15
CA ASP A 113 4.91 -8.12 -8.27
C ASP A 113 5.16 -9.59 -7.89
N PRO A 114 6.34 -10.16 -8.24
CA PRO A 114 6.64 -11.56 -7.95
C PRO A 114 6.73 -11.87 -6.44
N ARG A 115 6.78 -10.86 -5.58
CA ARG A 115 6.73 -11.02 -4.13
C ARG A 115 5.31 -11.19 -3.61
N LEU A 116 4.27 -11.00 -4.46
CA LEU A 116 2.85 -11.01 -4.12
C LEU A 116 2.54 -9.94 -3.05
N ILE A 117 2.93 -8.72 -3.33
CA ILE A 117 2.56 -7.54 -2.55
C ILE A 117 1.65 -6.67 -3.39
N ASP A 118 0.37 -6.82 -3.16
CA ASP A 118 -0.68 -6.21 -3.95
C ASP A 118 -1.33 -5.03 -3.23
N ILE A 119 -2.22 -4.36 -3.94
CA ILE A 119 -2.98 -3.23 -3.43
C ILE A 119 -4.47 -3.60 -3.39
N GLY A 120 -5.16 -3.12 -2.37
CA GLY A 120 -6.58 -3.42 -2.18
C GLY A 120 -7.36 -2.26 -1.60
N LEU A 121 -8.64 -2.50 -1.37
CA LEU A 121 -9.56 -1.53 -0.79
C LEU A 121 -10.49 -2.22 0.21
N LEU A 122 -10.69 -1.57 1.34
CA LEU A 122 -11.70 -1.88 2.34
C LEU A 122 -12.71 -0.71 2.36
N SER A 123 -14.01 -1.00 2.26
CA SER A 123 -15.03 0.06 2.24
C SER A 123 -16.28 -0.33 3.03
N LYS A 124 -16.79 0.63 3.82
CA LYS A 124 -18.13 0.58 4.41
C LYS A 124 -19.19 1.00 3.39
N LEU A 125 -18.80 1.83 2.42
CA LEU A 125 -19.67 2.35 1.37
C LEU A 125 -19.76 1.37 0.21
N PRO A 126 -20.91 1.31 -0.49
CA PRO A 126 -21.06 0.51 -1.69
C PRO A 126 -20.07 0.91 -2.78
N LEU A 127 -19.66 -0.07 -3.58
CA LEU A 127 -18.77 0.12 -4.72
C LEU A 127 -19.53 0.09 -6.04
N GLY A 128 -19.06 0.88 -7.00
CA GLY A 128 -19.47 0.85 -8.41
C GLY A 128 -18.48 0.06 -9.25
N GLY A 129 -18.02 0.67 -10.36
CA GLY A 129 -17.00 0.08 -11.23
C GLY A 129 -15.66 -0.11 -10.52
N VAL A 130 -15.00 -1.22 -10.83
CA VAL A 130 -13.63 -1.53 -10.41
C VAL A 130 -12.80 -1.82 -11.65
N THR A 131 -11.71 -1.10 -11.83
CA THR A 131 -10.81 -1.26 -12.97
C THR A 131 -9.39 -1.45 -12.47
N SER A 132 -8.71 -2.48 -12.99
CA SER A 132 -7.29 -2.73 -12.79
C SER A 132 -6.52 -2.26 -14.03
N TRP A 133 -5.45 -1.51 -13.81
CA TRP A 133 -4.56 -1.02 -14.86
C TRP A 133 -3.22 -1.76 -14.89
N GLN A 134 -3.13 -2.92 -14.21
CA GLN A 134 -1.89 -3.69 -14.05
C GLN A 134 -1.25 -4.11 -15.38
N HIS A 135 -2.04 -4.25 -16.46
CA HIS A 135 -1.54 -4.72 -17.76
C HIS A 135 -1.15 -3.59 -18.73
N VAL A 136 -1.14 -2.33 -18.28
CA VAL A 136 -0.69 -1.22 -19.13
C VAL A 136 0.80 -1.40 -19.46
N PRO A 137 1.17 -1.41 -20.75
CA PRO A 137 2.56 -1.60 -21.16
C PRO A 137 3.47 -0.47 -20.66
N ASP A 138 4.71 -0.80 -20.30
CA ASP A 138 5.75 0.20 -20.05
C ASP A 138 6.08 0.89 -21.40
N PRO A 139 5.99 2.23 -21.50
CA PRO A 139 6.27 2.97 -22.73
C PRO A 139 7.66 2.72 -23.31
N LEU A 140 8.65 2.42 -22.47
CA LEU A 140 10.02 2.11 -22.89
C LEU A 140 10.27 0.62 -23.07
N ASN A 141 9.39 -0.25 -22.59
CA ASN A 141 9.51 -1.70 -22.61
C ASN A 141 8.15 -2.37 -22.83
N PRO A 142 7.55 -2.24 -24.02
CA PRO A 142 6.15 -2.64 -24.25
C PRO A 142 5.84 -4.13 -23.99
N GLY A 143 6.88 -4.96 -23.88
CA GLY A 143 6.74 -6.38 -23.48
C GLY A 143 6.54 -6.59 -21.96
N GLN A 144 6.58 -5.55 -21.16
CA GLN A 144 6.41 -5.58 -19.71
C GLN A 144 5.32 -4.59 -19.29
N ALA A 145 4.64 -4.90 -18.19
CA ALA A 145 3.72 -3.95 -17.58
C ALA A 145 4.50 -2.85 -16.84
N VAL A 146 4.00 -1.61 -16.90
CA VAL A 146 4.63 -0.48 -16.20
C VAL A 146 4.42 -0.56 -14.69
N PHE A 147 3.24 -1.00 -14.25
CA PHE A 147 2.94 -1.18 -12.82
C PHE A 147 3.40 -2.55 -12.35
N SER A 148 4.28 -2.60 -11.37
CA SER A 148 4.66 -3.85 -10.71
C SER A 148 3.54 -4.37 -9.82
N ARG A 149 2.71 -3.50 -9.24
CA ARG A 149 1.50 -3.86 -8.51
C ARG A 149 0.29 -3.59 -9.42
N ASP A 150 -0.36 -2.47 -9.20
CA ASP A 150 -1.49 -1.99 -10.01
C ASP A 150 -1.62 -0.48 -9.86
N LEU A 151 -2.44 0.15 -10.68
CA LEU A 151 -3.21 1.34 -10.39
C LEU A 151 -4.68 0.89 -10.30
N LEU A 152 -5.18 0.71 -9.08
CA LEU A 152 -6.53 0.20 -8.85
C LEU A 152 -7.54 1.36 -8.78
N GLN A 153 -8.43 1.42 -9.75
CA GLN A 153 -9.50 2.42 -9.82
C GLN A 153 -10.80 1.84 -9.28
N VAL A 154 -11.42 2.53 -8.31
CA VAL A 154 -12.68 2.09 -7.70
C VAL A 154 -13.65 3.26 -7.58
N GLU A 155 -14.87 3.08 -8.05
CA GLU A 155 -15.96 4.04 -7.84
C GLU A 155 -16.60 3.82 -6.47
N ILE A 156 -16.69 4.87 -5.66
CA ILE A 156 -17.35 4.85 -4.36
C ILE A 156 -18.73 5.47 -4.51
N LEU A 157 -19.76 4.71 -4.12
CA LEU A 157 -21.15 5.10 -4.24
C LEU A 157 -21.72 5.60 -2.91
N SER A 158 -22.78 6.40 -3.01
CA SER A 158 -23.60 6.75 -1.86
C SER A 158 -24.23 5.48 -1.23
N PRO A 159 -24.65 5.51 0.05
CA PRO A 159 -25.34 4.39 0.68
C PRO A 159 -26.58 3.92 -0.10
N SER A 160 -27.25 4.81 -0.81
CA SER A 160 -28.40 4.49 -1.67
C SER A 160 -28.02 3.86 -3.02
N ARG A 161 -26.74 3.82 -3.37
CA ARG A 161 -26.16 3.38 -4.66
C ARG A 161 -26.61 4.20 -5.88
N ARG A 162 -27.26 5.34 -5.66
CA ARG A 162 -27.80 6.17 -6.76
C ARG A 162 -26.82 7.20 -7.28
N GLU A 163 -25.79 7.50 -6.52
CA GLU A 163 -24.80 8.54 -6.83
C GLU A 163 -23.39 8.01 -6.62
N ARG A 164 -22.50 8.31 -7.56
CA ARG A 164 -21.07 8.16 -7.37
C ARG A 164 -20.56 9.37 -6.59
N LEU A 165 -20.07 9.13 -5.40
CA LEU A 165 -19.50 10.16 -4.54
C LEU A 165 -18.17 10.66 -5.09
N PHE A 166 -17.30 9.71 -5.46
CA PHE A 166 -15.99 9.97 -6.07
C PHE A 166 -15.41 8.68 -6.67
N THR A 167 -14.35 8.85 -7.47
CA THR A 167 -13.47 7.75 -7.91
C THR A 167 -12.18 7.76 -7.10
N LEU A 168 -11.75 6.61 -6.61
CA LEU A 168 -10.48 6.43 -5.90
C LEU A 168 -9.50 5.68 -6.80
N PHE A 169 -8.28 6.20 -6.92
CA PHE A 169 -7.14 5.54 -7.55
C PHE A 169 -6.14 5.17 -6.45
N ASN A 170 -6.00 3.87 -6.17
CA ASN A 170 -5.00 3.35 -5.24
C ASN A 170 -3.77 2.90 -6.03
N ASN A 171 -2.60 3.23 -5.54
CA ASN A 171 -1.35 2.80 -6.14
C ASN A 171 -0.29 2.48 -5.08
N HIS A 172 0.76 1.76 -5.51
CA HIS A 172 1.96 1.50 -4.74
C HIS A 172 3.13 1.53 -5.72
N LEU A 173 3.78 2.68 -5.81
CA LEU A 173 4.83 2.93 -6.79
C LEU A 173 6.12 2.19 -6.46
N LYS A 174 7.07 2.17 -7.38
CA LYS A 174 8.36 1.49 -7.23
C LYS A 174 9.12 2.04 -6.03
N SER A 175 9.50 1.15 -5.10
CA SER A 175 10.27 1.51 -3.90
C SER A 175 11.73 1.87 -4.22
N HIS A 176 12.38 2.55 -3.26
CA HIS A 176 13.82 2.84 -3.28
C HIS A 176 14.72 1.62 -3.04
N PHE A 177 14.12 0.44 -2.86
CA PHE A 177 14.87 -0.77 -2.54
C PHE A 177 15.92 -1.08 -3.63
N VAL A 178 17.17 -1.21 -3.18
CA VAL A 178 18.30 -1.68 -3.96
C VAL A 178 18.78 -2.99 -3.32
N PRO A 179 18.96 -4.08 -4.09
CA PRO A 179 19.49 -5.33 -3.55
C PRO A 179 20.84 -5.12 -2.89
N PHE A 180 21.05 -5.73 -1.71
CA PHE A 180 22.28 -5.58 -0.93
C PHE A 180 23.54 -6.03 -1.70
N ASN A 181 23.36 -7.02 -2.59
CA ASN A 181 24.43 -7.58 -3.44
C ASN A 181 24.42 -7.02 -4.87
N ALA A 182 23.79 -5.89 -5.11
CA ALA A 182 23.76 -5.27 -6.43
C ALA A 182 25.20 -4.93 -6.88
N PRO A 183 25.62 -5.34 -8.07
CA PRO A 183 26.95 -5.02 -8.59
C PRO A 183 27.19 -3.51 -8.76
N ASP A 184 26.13 -2.77 -9.09
CA ASP A 184 26.12 -1.31 -9.20
C ASP A 184 24.86 -0.75 -8.50
N PRO A 185 24.96 -0.39 -7.23
CA PRO A 185 23.86 0.17 -6.45
C PRO A 185 23.32 1.50 -6.98
N GLU A 186 24.17 2.32 -7.62
CA GLU A 186 23.75 3.61 -8.18
C GLU A 186 22.90 3.42 -9.44
N ALA A 187 23.32 2.51 -10.32
CA ALA A 187 22.53 2.15 -11.49
C ALA A 187 21.18 1.53 -11.11
N GLU A 188 21.12 0.69 -10.06
CA GLU A 188 19.86 0.14 -9.55
C GLU A 188 18.95 1.23 -8.97
N ARG A 189 19.50 2.16 -8.22
CA ARG A 189 18.76 3.32 -7.70
C ARG A 189 18.19 4.17 -8.82
N LYS A 190 19.03 4.45 -9.84
CA LYS A 190 18.56 5.18 -11.03
C LYS A 190 17.42 4.45 -11.74
N ARG A 191 17.54 3.14 -11.98
CA ARG A 191 16.45 2.33 -12.59
C ARG A 191 15.17 2.38 -11.78
N ALA A 192 15.27 2.32 -10.45
CA ALA A 192 14.10 2.40 -9.56
C ALA A 192 13.41 3.78 -9.67
N ASN A 193 14.18 4.86 -9.71
CA ASN A 193 13.68 6.21 -9.89
C ASN A 193 13.05 6.41 -11.26
N ASP A 194 13.74 5.99 -12.33
CA ASP A 194 13.24 6.07 -13.71
C ASP A 194 11.91 5.30 -13.87
N LEU A 195 11.79 4.12 -13.23
CA LEU A 195 10.54 3.36 -13.26
C LEU A 195 9.42 4.06 -12.47
N ARG A 196 9.71 4.62 -11.30
CA ARG A 196 8.72 5.36 -10.49
C ARG A 196 8.20 6.58 -11.24
N GLU A 197 9.08 7.32 -11.91
CA GLU A 197 8.71 8.43 -12.77
C GLU A 197 7.78 7.99 -13.92
N ARG A 198 8.10 6.91 -14.62
CA ARG A 198 7.24 6.37 -15.67
C ARG A 198 5.88 5.90 -15.12
N GLN A 199 5.86 5.25 -13.95
CA GLN A 199 4.61 4.89 -13.28
C GLN A 199 3.77 6.13 -12.97
N SER A 200 4.39 7.20 -12.49
CA SER A 200 3.75 8.50 -12.24
C SER A 200 3.17 9.12 -13.53
N GLN A 201 3.96 9.13 -14.63
CA GLN A 201 3.52 9.62 -15.95
C GLN A 201 2.32 8.83 -16.50
N VAL A 202 2.39 7.50 -16.44
CA VAL A 202 1.33 6.63 -16.95
C VAL A 202 0.06 6.75 -16.09
N ALA A 203 0.21 6.82 -14.76
CA ALA A 203 -0.92 7.06 -13.86
C ALA A 203 -1.61 8.39 -14.16
N ALA A 204 -0.84 9.47 -14.38
CA ALA A 204 -1.37 10.76 -14.77
C ALA A 204 -2.16 10.69 -16.10
N ALA A 205 -1.63 10.00 -17.09
CA ALA A 205 -2.29 9.83 -18.39
C ALA A 205 -3.61 9.04 -18.27
N ILE A 206 -3.64 7.96 -17.49
CA ILE A 206 -4.84 7.18 -17.20
C ILE A 206 -5.88 8.06 -16.50
N ILE A 207 -5.50 8.75 -15.43
CA ILE A 207 -6.40 9.61 -14.66
C ILE A 207 -6.98 10.71 -15.55
N ALA A 208 -6.17 11.33 -16.39
CA ALA A 208 -6.63 12.35 -17.34
C ALA A 208 -7.63 11.79 -18.37
N ALA A 209 -7.45 10.53 -18.81
CA ALA A 209 -8.38 9.87 -19.73
C ALA A 209 -9.71 9.46 -19.06
N GLU A 210 -9.65 9.04 -17.79
CA GLU A 210 -10.78 8.53 -17.02
C GLU A 210 -11.61 9.64 -16.32
N THR A 211 -11.06 10.84 -16.21
CA THR A 211 -11.69 11.95 -15.50
C THR A 211 -12.01 13.11 -16.43
N ARG A 212 -12.94 13.97 -15.99
CA ARG A 212 -13.33 15.20 -16.68
C ARG A 212 -13.08 16.39 -15.78
N PRO A 213 -13.02 17.61 -16.30
CA PRO A 213 -13.05 18.82 -15.47
C PRO A 213 -14.21 18.73 -14.47
N ASN A 214 -13.97 19.07 -13.21
CA ASN A 214 -14.92 18.96 -12.09
C ASN A 214 -15.24 17.54 -11.62
N SER A 215 -14.60 16.49 -12.13
CA SER A 215 -14.73 15.14 -11.56
C SER A 215 -14.23 15.13 -10.12
N ARG A 216 -14.99 14.44 -9.26
CA ARG A 216 -14.58 14.14 -7.89
C ARG A 216 -13.74 12.87 -7.91
N PHE A 217 -12.43 12.99 -7.74
CA PHE A 217 -11.55 11.85 -7.61
C PHE A 217 -10.39 12.14 -6.65
N LEU A 218 -9.79 11.09 -6.13
CA LEU A 218 -8.59 11.16 -5.31
C LEU A 218 -7.61 10.08 -5.70
N VAL A 219 -6.33 10.36 -5.50
CA VAL A 219 -5.24 9.41 -5.67
C VAL A 219 -4.61 9.17 -4.32
N VAL A 220 -4.49 7.91 -3.94
CA VAL A 220 -3.96 7.51 -2.64
C VAL A 220 -2.95 6.38 -2.79
N GLY A 221 -2.15 6.16 -1.78
CA GLY A 221 -1.28 5.01 -1.71
C GLY A 221 0.11 5.34 -1.18
N ASP A 222 0.95 4.33 -1.19
CA ASP A 222 2.37 4.47 -0.93
C ASP A 222 3.09 4.91 -2.22
N MET A 223 3.44 6.18 -2.27
CA MET A 223 4.11 6.78 -3.43
C MET A 223 5.59 6.43 -3.46
N ASN A 224 6.15 5.89 -2.36
CA ASN A 224 7.55 5.56 -2.21
C ASN A 224 8.51 6.73 -2.52
N ASP A 225 8.01 7.96 -2.38
CA ASP A 225 8.79 9.19 -2.55
C ASP A 225 8.10 10.38 -1.87
N PRO A 226 8.82 11.42 -1.44
CA PRO A 226 8.21 12.62 -0.88
C PRO A 226 7.38 13.37 -1.96
N PRO A 227 6.34 14.13 -1.57
CA PRO A 227 5.41 14.76 -2.51
C PRO A 227 6.04 15.84 -3.41
N ASP A 228 7.20 16.37 -3.05
CA ASP A 228 7.98 17.34 -3.82
C ASP A 228 9.06 16.69 -4.69
N SER A 229 9.06 15.35 -4.78
CA SER A 229 9.98 14.59 -5.62
C SER A 229 9.74 14.87 -7.11
N PRO A 230 10.81 15.07 -7.91
CA PRO A 230 10.68 15.22 -9.36
C PRO A 230 10.06 13.98 -10.03
N PHE A 231 10.15 12.81 -9.42
CA PHE A 231 9.57 11.57 -9.96
C PHE A 231 8.05 11.47 -9.76
N LEU A 232 7.46 12.29 -8.88
CA LEU A 232 6.02 12.40 -8.68
C LEU A 232 5.41 13.62 -9.37
N GLU A 233 6.23 14.56 -9.83
CA GLU A 233 5.76 15.77 -10.53
C GLU A 233 4.81 15.47 -11.70
N PRO A 234 5.06 14.43 -12.56
CA PRO A 234 4.14 14.10 -13.63
C PRO A 234 2.71 13.79 -13.16
N LEU A 235 2.56 13.12 -12.03
CA LEU A 235 1.24 12.82 -11.45
C LEU A 235 0.59 14.07 -10.84
N ALA A 236 1.34 14.79 -10.03
CA ALA A 236 0.84 15.95 -9.30
C ALA A 236 0.52 17.14 -10.24
N GLY A 237 1.39 17.38 -11.23
CA GLY A 237 1.26 18.54 -12.14
C GLY A 237 0.20 18.34 -13.22
N ALA A 238 0.15 17.18 -13.86
CA ALA A 238 -0.74 16.93 -15.00
C ALA A 238 -2.23 16.90 -14.65
N THR A 239 -2.58 16.62 -13.40
CA THR A 239 -3.96 16.43 -12.94
C THR A 239 -4.44 17.54 -11.98
N GLU A 240 -3.66 18.58 -11.77
CA GLU A 240 -3.94 19.66 -10.81
C GLU A 240 -4.27 19.19 -9.39
N LEU A 241 -3.76 18.02 -9.03
CA LEU A 241 -4.01 17.42 -7.73
C LEU A 241 -3.52 18.30 -6.58
N LYS A 242 -4.25 18.29 -5.49
CA LYS A 242 -3.93 19.00 -4.25
C LYS A 242 -3.59 18.01 -3.16
N LEU A 243 -2.37 18.07 -2.66
CA LEU A 243 -1.96 17.25 -1.50
C LEU A 243 -2.78 17.65 -0.28
N VAL A 244 -3.39 16.71 0.40
CA VAL A 244 -4.20 16.92 1.61
C VAL A 244 -3.45 17.71 2.66
N PHE A 245 -2.19 17.39 2.91
CA PHE A 245 -1.35 18.07 3.91
C PHE A 245 -0.75 19.41 3.41
N GLY A 246 -0.91 19.74 2.14
CA GLY A 246 -0.64 21.07 1.61
C GLY A 246 -1.81 22.03 1.82
N LEU A 247 -3.03 21.50 1.99
CA LEU A 247 -4.25 22.28 2.26
C LEU A 247 -4.51 22.47 3.76
N ALA A 248 -4.13 21.49 4.58
CA ALA A 248 -4.24 21.57 6.04
C ALA A 248 -3.10 20.80 6.71
N GLN A 249 -2.59 21.31 7.84
CA GLN A 249 -1.63 20.56 8.64
C GLN A 249 -2.29 19.29 9.19
N PRO A 250 -1.57 18.14 9.21
CA PRO A 250 -2.12 16.91 9.72
C PRO A 250 -2.40 17.01 11.23
N GLN A 251 -3.56 16.52 11.62
CA GLN A 251 -3.87 16.27 13.01
C GLN A 251 -3.29 14.91 13.39
N GLU A 252 -2.41 14.88 14.36
CA GLU A 252 -1.83 13.64 14.87
C GLU A 252 -2.73 13.03 15.94
N THR A 253 -2.98 11.74 15.82
CA THR A 253 -3.85 11.04 16.80
C THR A 253 -3.19 10.87 18.15
N ARG A 254 -1.85 10.88 18.19
CA ARG A 254 -1.03 10.82 19.41
C ARG A 254 0.42 11.22 19.13
N PRO A 255 1.19 11.63 20.15
CA PRO A 255 2.62 11.91 20.00
C PRO A 255 3.41 10.64 19.66
N VAL A 256 4.50 10.81 18.89
CA VAL A 256 5.44 9.72 18.61
C VAL A 256 6.32 9.49 19.84
N PRO A 257 6.41 8.25 20.35
CA PRO A 257 7.22 7.99 21.54
C PRO A 257 8.73 7.98 21.23
N GLY A 258 9.52 8.56 22.11
CA GLY A 258 10.94 8.27 22.28
C GLY A 258 11.90 8.78 21.21
N ASP A 259 11.47 9.57 20.23
CA ASP A 259 12.32 10.20 19.21
C ASP A 259 12.39 11.72 19.39
N PRO A 260 13.47 12.38 18.94
CA PRO A 260 13.42 13.81 18.79
C PRO A 260 12.26 14.18 17.84
N PRO A 261 11.60 15.32 18.07
CA PRO A 261 10.47 15.73 17.22
C PRO A 261 10.93 15.79 15.75
N PRO A 262 10.14 15.22 14.81
CA PRO A 262 10.44 15.31 13.40
C PRO A 262 10.38 16.79 12.92
N PRO A 263 11.07 17.13 11.84
CA PRO A 263 11.10 18.52 11.31
C PRO A 263 9.73 18.99 10.80
N SER A 264 8.82 18.09 10.54
CA SER A 264 7.44 18.33 10.08
C SER A 264 6.49 17.34 10.72
N SER A 265 5.22 17.70 10.91
CA SER A 265 4.16 16.79 11.30
C SER A 265 3.66 15.92 10.13
N ALA A 266 3.94 16.28 8.88
CA ALA A 266 3.55 15.54 7.70
C ALA A 266 4.60 14.49 7.30
N TRP A 267 4.54 13.32 7.91
CA TRP A 267 5.36 12.15 7.57
C TRP A 267 4.58 10.88 7.89
N THR A 268 4.88 9.78 7.19
CA THR A 268 4.25 8.48 7.40
C THR A 268 5.26 7.35 7.57
N GLU A 269 6.46 7.51 7.03
CA GLU A 269 7.56 6.58 7.21
C GLU A 269 8.66 7.20 8.06
N ARG A 270 9.25 6.36 8.94
CA ARG A 270 10.46 6.68 9.68
C ARG A 270 11.54 5.63 9.37
N PHE A 271 12.54 6.04 8.63
CA PHE A 271 13.69 5.21 8.31
C PHE A 271 14.90 5.65 9.16
N LYS A 272 15.57 4.69 9.82
CA LYS A 272 16.78 4.96 10.61
C LYS A 272 17.96 4.16 10.06
N PRO A 273 18.81 4.75 9.22
CA PRO A 273 20.06 4.13 8.80
C PRO A 273 20.98 3.84 10.00
N THR A 274 21.79 2.78 9.90
CA THR A 274 22.75 2.44 10.96
C THR A 274 23.74 3.58 11.18
N GLY A 275 23.87 4.06 12.41
CA GLY A 275 24.79 5.14 12.77
C GLY A 275 24.37 6.55 12.35
N MET A 276 23.18 6.71 11.73
CA MET A 276 22.66 7.99 11.27
C MET A 276 21.40 8.40 12.05
N PRO A 277 21.04 9.69 12.10
CA PRO A 277 19.76 10.13 12.64
C PRO A 277 18.60 9.58 11.79
N PRO A 278 17.38 9.45 12.37
CA PRO A 278 16.22 9.01 11.61
C PRO A 278 15.83 10.05 10.54
N VAL A 279 15.35 9.54 9.40
CA VAL A 279 14.75 10.30 8.32
C VAL A 279 13.24 10.07 8.38
N TYR A 280 12.48 11.14 8.23
CA TYR A 280 11.02 11.12 8.25
C TYR A 280 10.51 11.59 6.90
N THR A 281 9.68 10.78 6.23
CA THR A 281 9.21 11.02 4.87
C THR A 281 7.71 10.80 4.77
N LEU A 282 7.01 11.64 4.02
CA LEU A 282 5.60 11.44 3.67
C LEU A 282 5.54 10.51 2.44
N MET A 283 5.49 9.19 2.69
CA MET A 283 5.40 8.16 1.64
C MET A 283 3.95 7.82 1.29
N ASP A 284 3.10 7.68 2.33
CA ASP A 284 1.67 7.41 2.18
C ASP A 284 0.94 8.74 1.99
N GLN A 285 0.41 8.95 0.79
CA GLN A 285 -0.12 10.24 0.38
C GLN A 285 -1.58 10.16 -0.03
N VAL A 286 -2.30 11.26 0.16
CA VAL A 286 -3.66 11.48 -0.30
C VAL A 286 -3.70 12.77 -1.11
N TRP A 287 -4.06 12.65 -2.39
CA TRP A 287 -4.16 13.74 -3.32
C TRP A 287 -5.60 13.89 -3.80
N LEU A 288 -6.12 15.08 -3.80
CA LEU A 288 -7.51 15.40 -4.15
C LEU A 288 -7.58 16.14 -5.48
N SER A 289 -8.56 15.80 -6.31
CA SER A 289 -8.97 16.66 -7.42
C SER A 289 -9.42 18.02 -6.89
N PRO A 290 -9.36 19.10 -7.69
CA PRO A 290 -9.82 20.42 -7.25
C PRO A 290 -11.25 20.41 -6.70
N ALA A 291 -12.14 19.59 -7.30
CA ALA A 291 -13.52 19.44 -6.85
C ALA A 291 -13.65 18.80 -5.45
N LEU A 292 -12.77 17.88 -5.08
CA LEU A 292 -12.73 17.29 -3.75
C LEU A 292 -11.94 18.13 -2.75
N ALA A 293 -10.90 18.83 -3.20
CA ALA A 293 -10.10 19.72 -2.33
C ALA A 293 -10.97 20.79 -1.67
N ALA A 294 -11.96 21.33 -2.41
CA ALA A 294 -12.96 22.25 -1.88
C ALA A 294 -13.89 21.66 -0.81
N LYS A 295 -13.88 20.33 -0.65
CA LYS A 295 -14.70 19.57 0.29
C LYS A 295 -13.92 19.04 1.50
N GLN A 296 -12.63 19.30 1.57
CA GLN A 296 -11.78 18.84 2.68
C GLN A 296 -12.17 19.56 3.97
N THR A 297 -12.41 18.79 5.03
CA THR A 297 -12.76 19.30 6.37
C THR A 297 -11.71 18.95 7.42
N GLY A 298 -10.84 17.97 7.14
CA GLY A 298 -9.75 17.58 8.04
C GLY A 298 -8.69 16.77 7.33
N ALA A 299 -7.51 16.69 7.94
CA ALA A 299 -6.37 15.89 7.48
C ALA A 299 -5.68 15.28 8.69
N PHE A 300 -5.37 13.98 8.64
CA PHE A 300 -4.96 13.21 9.82
C PHE A 300 -3.84 12.24 9.50
N ILE A 301 -3.01 11.95 10.48
CA ILE A 301 -2.06 10.83 10.49
C ILE A 301 -2.22 10.07 11.81
N GLU A 302 -2.47 8.77 11.70
CA GLU A 302 -2.55 7.87 12.85
C GLU A 302 -1.16 7.41 13.27
N ARG A 303 -0.64 7.99 14.34
CA ARG A 303 0.71 7.72 14.82
C ARG A 303 0.84 6.34 15.44
N ARG A 304 1.98 5.70 15.18
CA ARG A 304 2.43 4.48 15.87
C ARG A 304 2.63 4.73 17.36
N SER A 305 2.43 3.70 18.19
CA SER A 305 2.68 3.78 19.63
C SER A 305 4.12 3.46 20.02
N LYS A 306 4.87 2.84 19.12
CA LYS A 306 6.27 2.43 19.32
C LYS A 306 7.13 2.94 18.17
N VAL A 307 8.39 3.28 18.47
CA VAL A 307 9.38 3.71 17.48
C VAL A 307 9.54 2.70 16.34
N SER A 308 9.49 1.40 16.65
CA SER A 308 9.59 0.29 15.68
C SER A 308 8.34 0.06 14.84
N GLY A 309 7.25 0.78 15.09
CA GLY A 309 5.96 0.56 14.45
C GLY A 309 5.00 -0.30 15.28
N ASP A 310 3.74 -0.28 14.89
CA ASP A 310 2.64 -1.07 15.47
C ASP A 310 2.12 -2.05 14.41
N GLY A 311 2.90 -3.07 14.10
CA GLY A 311 2.59 -4.05 13.05
C GLY A 311 2.90 -3.59 11.62
N SER A 312 3.09 -2.29 11.41
CA SER A 312 3.57 -1.68 10.17
C SER A 312 4.63 -0.62 10.50
N ASP A 313 5.60 -0.44 9.62
CA ASP A 313 6.58 0.64 9.63
C ASP A 313 6.06 1.92 8.96
N HIS A 314 4.81 1.90 8.50
CA HIS A 314 4.08 3.06 8.00
C HIS A 314 3.04 3.59 9.00
N ASP A 315 2.77 4.88 8.94
CA ASP A 315 1.68 5.53 9.63
C ASP A 315 0.58 5.89 8.62
N PRO A 316 -0.68 5.41 8.81
CA PRO A 316 -1.75 5.71 7.88
C PRO A 316 -2.09 7.19 7.84
N ALA A 317 -2.45 7.64 6.64
CA ALA A 317 -2.86 9.01 6.35
C ALA A 317 -4.28 9.05 5.80
N TRP A 318 -5.11 10.02 6.24
CA TRP A 318 -6.47 10.15 5.72
C TRP A 318 -7.00 11.58 5.73
N VAL A 319 -8.10 11.76 5.04
CA VAL A 319 -8.84 13.02 4.89
C VAL A 319 -10.29 12.81 5.27
N THR A 320 -10.94 13.84 5.80
CA THR A 320 -12.39 13.93 5.90
C THR A 320 -12.94 14.91 4.87
N LEU A 321 -14.02 14.52 4.20
CA LEU A 321 -14.67 15.25 3.13
C LEU A 321 -16.14 15.50 3.48
N ASP A 322 -16.68 16.67 3.17
CA ASP A 322 -18.12 16.97 3.22
C ASP A 322 -18.72 16.94 1.81
N LEU A 323 -19.39 15.80 1.48
CA LEU A 323 -19.90 15.45 0.16
C LEU A 323 -21.41 15.62 0.04
#